data_ae0debf3aedca3aa13533a561b22301e
#
_entry.id   ae0debf3aedca3aa13533a561b22301e
#
_cell.length_a   1.000
_cell.length_b   1.000
_cell.length_c   1.000
_cell.angle_alpha   90.00
_cell.angle_beta   90.00
_cell.angle_gamma   90.00
#
_symmetry.space_group_name_H-M   'P 1'
#
loop_
_entity.id
_entity.type
_entity.pdbx_description
1 polymer ?
#
loop_
_entity_poly.entity_id
_entity_poly.type
_entity_poly.pdbx_seq_one_letter_code
_entity_poly.pdbx_strand_id
1 'polypeptide(L)'
;MSITKMLEENKQLTDKLYGECYAPNWNKTPWERYCLLGPKQKGGFGERVVDKYLVGRNHDVKPPVNAGHDRIVDGSKMEIKFSVASSNTKSDGKLIDPDSFTFNHIAVGKDWRKFLFVGINPKSGNPNIRHNATNSWPDERVYVMDKSDFVRHMNKKNTFPFRAQQGGRKADNDDFIVAGKDACRALFALPFVREYTGPKSL
;
A
#
# COMPACT_ATOMS: atom_id res chain seq x y z
N MET A 1 25.87 8.57 -31.89
CA MET A 1 26.08 8.32 -30.44
C MET A 1 24.88 7.52 -29.92
N SER A 2 25.08 6.42 -29.18
CA SER A 2 23.97 5.67 -28.58
C SER A 2 23.44 6.40 -27.33
N ILE A 3 22.20 6.10 -26.94
CA ILE A 3 21.59 6.68 -25.72
C ILE A 3 22.42 6.32 -24.49
N THR A 4 22.87 5.08 -24.39
CA THR A 4 23.74 4.62 -23.29
C THR A 4 25.01 5.47 -23.19
N LYS A 5 25.70 5.66 -24.31
CA LYS A 5 26.93 6.45 -24.36
C LYS A 5 26.68 7.93 -23.97
N MET A 6 25.57 8.49 -24.40
CA MET A 6 25.18 9.86 -24.01
C MET A 6 25.04 10.01 -22.47
N LEU A 7 24.42 9.02 -21.81
CA LEU A 7 24.23 9.05 -20.35
C LEU A 7 25.54 8.77 -19.61
N GLU A 8 26.38 7.86 -20.10
CA GLU A 8 27.69 7.54 -19.52
C GLU A 8 28.65 8.75 -19.59
N GLU A 9 28.67 9.45 -20.72
CA GLU A 9 29.56 10.59 -20.96
C GLU A 9 29.07 11.90 -20.35
N ASN A 10 27.78 12.00 -20.00
CA ASN A 10 27.21 13.23 -19.43
C ASN A 10 26.58 12.99 -18.05
N LYS A 11 27.44 12.94 -17.03
CA LYS A 11 27.00 12.74 -15.65
C LYS A 11 26.01 13.79 -15.18
N GLN A 12 26.16 15.07 -15.55
CA GLN A 12 25.24 16.13 -15.15
C GLN A 12 23.83 15.92 -15.72
N LEU A 13 23.73 15.51 -17.00
CA LEU A 13 22.47 15.16 -17.63
C LEU A 13 21.83 13.97 -16.93
N THR A 14 22.62 12.93 -16.65
CA THR A 14 22.17 11.72 -15.99
C THR A 14 21.63 12.01 -14.58
N ASP A 15 22.39 12.76 -13.79
CA ASP A 15 21.97 13.18 -12.44
C ASP A 15 20.69 14.05 -12.47
N LYS A 16 20.59 14.94 -13.46
CA LYS A 16 19.39 15.76 -13.68
C LYS A 16 18.16 14.91 -14.00
N LEU A 17 18.28 13.99 -14.96
CA LEU A 17 17.17 13.10 -15.35
C LEU A 17 16.72 12.20 -14.20
N TYR A 18 17.67 11.64 -13.45
CA TYR A 18 17.32 10.88 -12.24
C TYR A 18 16.66 11.77 -11.18
N GLY A 19 17.13 13.01 -10.99
CA GLY A 19 16.52 13.98 -10.08
C GLY A 19 15.09 14.36 -10.48
N GLU A 20 14.81 14.51 -11.77
CA GLU A 20 13.45 14.80 -12.28
C GLU A 20 12.49 13.61 -12.11
N CYS A 21 13.01 12.36 -12.19
CA CYS A 21 12.23 11.13 -12.00
C CYS A 21 12.17 10.69 -10.53
N TYR A 22 12.88 11.36 -9.65
CA TYR A 22 13.00 11.03 -8.25
C TYR A 22 11.74 11.46 -7.48
N ALA A 23 11.33 10.66 -6.51
CA ALA A 23 10.21 11.02 -5.64
C ALA A 23 10.71 11.82 -4.42
N PRO A 24 10.87 13.15 -4.51
CA PRO A 24 11.51 13.98 -3.47
C PRO A 24 10.77 13.93 -2.13
N ASN A 25 9.51 13.53 -2.16
CA ASN A 25 8.61 13.48 -1.02
C ASN A 25 9.09 12.57 0.11
N TRP A 26 9.86 11.53 -0.24
CA TRP A 26 10.38 10.53 0.70
C TRP A 26 11.91 10.60 0.85
N ASN A 27 12.53 11.66 0.33
CA ASN A 27 13.98 11.86 0.41
C ASN A 27 14.47 11.77 1.87
N LYS A 28 15.64 11.14 2.07
CA LYS A 28 16.26 10.90 3.39
C LYS A 28 15.40 10.06 4.36
N THR A 29 14.44 9.32 3.85
CA THR A 29 13.68 8.35 4.62
C THR A 29 14.03 6.92 4.21
N PRO A 30 13.71 5.89 5.03
CA PRO A 30 13.88 4.48 4.63
C PRO A 30 13.06 4.11 3.37
N TRP A 31 12.07 4.92 2.99
CA TRP A 31 11.14 4.67 1.88
C TRP A 31 11.58 5.30 0.56
N GLU A 32 12.64 6.07 0.56
CA GLU A 32 13.18 6.74 -0.62
C GLU A 32 13.40 5.77 -1.79
N ARG A 33 14.12 4.67 -1.54
CA ARG A 33 14.38 3.65 -2.55
C ARG A 33 13.13 2.86 -2.95
N TYR A 34 12.19 2.68 -2.03
CA TYR A 34 10.90 2.05 -2.33
C TYR A 34 10.13 2.82 -3.41
N CYS A 35 10.14 4.15 -3.36
CA CYS A 35 9.46 4.99 -4.33
C CYS A 35 9.99 4.80 -5.77
N LEU A 36 11.24 4.39 -5.91
CA LEU A 36 11.87 4.11 -7.21
C LEU A 36 11.53 2.73 -7.79
N LEU A 37 10.98 1.84 -7.00
CA LEU A 37 10.64 0.49 -7.43
C LEU A 37 9.45 0.51 -8.40
N GLY A 38 9.46 -0.41 -9.37
CA GLY A 38 8.29 -0.69 -10.20
C GLY A 38 7.17 -1.37 -9.41
N PRO A 39 5.92 -1.38 -9.94
CA PRO A 39 4.75 -1.89 -9.21
C PRO A 39 4.91 -3.31 -8.66
N LYS A 40 5.44 -4.24 -9.46
CA LYS A 40 5.70 -5.63 -9.03
C LYS A 40 6.74 -5.71 -7.92
N GLN A 41 7.80 -4.89 -8.02
CA GLN A 41 8.85 -4.84 -7.00
C GLN A 41 8.34 -4.23 -5.70
N LYS A 42 7.47 -3.20 -5.78
CA LYS A 42 6.81 -2.61 -4.61
C LYS A 42 5.97 -3.64 -3.85
N GLY A 43 5.19 -4.46 -4.57
CA GLY A 43 4.43 -5.55 -3.95
C GLY A 43 5.33 -6.53 -3.21
N GLY A 44 6.33 -7.09 -3.88
CA GLY A 44 7.26 -8.04 -3.26
C GLY A 44 8.09 -7.45 -2.12
N PHE A 45 8.44 -6.17 -2.17
CA PHE A 45 9.09 -5.47 -1.05
C PHE A 45 8.14 -5.35 0.14
N GLY A 46 6.89 -4.91 -0.08
CA GLY A 46 5.88 -4.75 0.95
C GLY A 46 5.60 -6.05 1.69
N GLU A 47 5.39 -7.15 0.96
CA GLU A 47 5.21 -8.47 1.56
C GLU A 47 6.38 -8.85 2.49
N ARG A 48 7.64 -8.67 2.05
CA ARG A 48 8.83 -9.00 2.85
C ARG A 48 8.98 -8.12 4.09
N VAL A 49 8.63 -6.84 4.00
CA VAL A 49 8.63 -5.94 5.16
C VAL A 49 7.59 -6.40 6.18
N VAL A 50 6.40 -6.74 5.71
CA VAL A 50 5.30 -7.23 6.56
C VAL A 50 5.64 -8.58 7.20
N ASP A 51 6.31 -9.50 6.48
CA ASP A 51 6.81 -10.75 7.05
C ASP A 51 7.71 -10.47 8.27
N LYS A 52 8.69 -9.58 8.11
CA LYS A 52 9.60 -9.23 9.21
C LYS A 52 8.88 -8.55 10.37
N TYR A 53 7.92 -7.69 10.06
CA TYR A 53 7.09 -7.04 11.07
C TYR A 53 6.26 -8.03 11.89
N LEU A 54 5.62 -9.01 11.24
CA LEU A 54 4.81 -10.03 11.90
C LEU A 54 5.68 -11.00 12.72
N VAL A 55 6.80 -11.48 12.15
CA VAL A 55 7.78 -12.33 12.88
C VAL A 55 8.31 -11.61 14.12
N GLY A 56 8.64 -10.32 14.01
CA GLY A 56 9.09 -9.51 15.14
C GLY A 56 8.02 -9.30 16.23
N ARG A 57 6.76 -9.64 15.94
CA ARG A 57 5.63 -9.63 16.88
C ARG A 57 5.19 -11.04 17.31
N ASN A 58 6.07 -12.04 17.12
CA ASN A 58 5.89 -13.44 17.50
C ASN A 58 4.77 -14.19 16.75
N HIS A 59 4.49 -13.82 15.49
CA HIS A 59 3.65 -14.60 14.61
C HIS A 59 4.42 -15.71 13.91
N ASP A 60 3.77 -16.87 13.71
CA ASP A 60 4.24 -17.94 12.82
C ASP A 60 3.88 -17.57 11.37
N VAL A 61 4.86 -17.12 10.59
CA VAL A 61 4.69 -16.67 9.20
C VAL A 61 5.30 -17.70 8.25
N LYS A 62 4.46 -18.29 7.41
CA LYS A 62 4.84 -19.32 6.43
C LYS A 62 4.56 -18.83 4.99
N PRO A 63 5.30 -19.33 4.00
CA PRO A 63 5.04 -19.06 2.60
C PRO A 63 3.65 -19.56 2.19
N PRO A 64 3.07 -19.02 1.10
CA PRO A 64 1.79 -19.46 0.59
C PRO A 64 1.87 -20.89 0.04
N VAL A 65 0.77 -21.63 0.13
CA VAL A 65 0.66 -22.97 -0.49
C VAL A 65 0.14 -22.92 -1.93
N ASN A 66 -0.42 -21.78 -2.35
CA ASN A 66 -0.90 -21.52 -3.71
C ASN A 66 -0.92 -20.01 -3.98
N ALA A 67 -1.28 -19.60 -5.22
CA ALA A 67 -1.33 -18.20 -5.63
C ALA A 67 -2.55 -17.41 -5.10
N GLY A 68 -3.40 -18.02 -4.29
CA GLY A 68 -4.63 -17.39 -3.80
C GLY A 68 -4.46 -16.53 -2.54
N HIS A 69 -3.26 -16.50 -1.95
CA HIS A 69 -2.91 -15.69 -0.78
C HIS A 69 -1.41 -15.45 -0.74
N ASP A 70 -0.98 -14.46 0.03
CA ASP A 70 0.44 -14.07 0.09
C ASP A 70 1.20 -14.82 1.18
N ARG A 71 0.56 -15.11 2.32
CA ARG A 71 1.19 -15.81 3.47
C ARG A 71 0.17 -16.66 4.22
N ILE A 72 0.72 -17.59 5.02
CA ILE A 72 -0.01 -18.23 6.11
C ILE A 72 0.52 -17.65 7.43
N VAL A 73 -0.34 -17.00 8.19
CA VAL A 73 0.01 -16.39 9.47
C VAL A 73 -0.83 -17.04 10.56
N ASP A 74 -0.16 -17.68 11.54
CA ASP A 74 -0.81 -18.43 12.62
C ASP A 74 -1.87 -19.42 12.10
N GLY A 75 -1.56 -20.10 10.99
CA GLY A 75 -2.45 -21.04 10.32
C GLY A 75 -3.56 -20.42 9.45
N SER A 76 -3.69 -19.10 9.41
CA SER A 76 -4.68 -18.40 8.57
C SER A 76 -4.07 -17.93 7.25
N LYS A 77 -4.77 -18.18 6.13
CA LYS A 77 -4.40 -17.67 4.80
C LYS A 77 -4.63 -16.15 4.74
N MET A 78 -3.58 -15.40 4.50
CA MET A 78 -3.59 -13.94 4.53
C MET A 78 -3.19 -13.33 3.19
N GLU A 79 -3.96 -12.38 2.71
CA GLU A 79 -3.60 -11.48 1.62
C GLU A 79 -3.04 -10.18 2.25
N ILE A 80 -1.91 -9.71 1.75
CA ILE A 80 -1.21 -8.53 2.29
C ILE A 80 -1.26 -7.41 1.26
N LYS A 81 -1.65 -6.22 1.68
CA LYS A 81 -1.55 -5.00 0.87
C LYS A 81 -0.72 -3.96 1.60
N PHE A 82 0.33 -3.54 0.95
CA PHE A 82 1.29 -2.57 1.46
C PHE A 82 1.29 -1.32 0.58
N SER A 83 1.22 -0.16 1.20
CA SER A 83 1.29 1.13 0.48
C SER A 83 1.99 2.18 1.32
N VAL A 84 2.75 3.02 0.65
CA VAL A 84 3.33 4.24 1.23
C VAL A 84 2.47 5.41 0.76
N ALA A 85 2.16 6.34 1.65
CA ALA A 85 1.32 7.49 1.32
C ALA A 85 1.88 8.31 0.15
N SER A 86 1.00 8.78 -0.69
CA SER A 86 1.33 9.53 -1.92
C SER A 86 0.54 10.83 -2.05
N SER A 87 0.92 11.67 -2.96
CA SER A 87 0.15 12.86 -3.33
C SER A 87 -1.11 12.45 -4.11
N ASN A 88 -2.24 13.06 -3.81
CA ASN A 88 -3.51 12.82 -4.50
C ASN A 88 -3.73 13.70 -5.74
N THR A 89 -2.93 14.74 -5.95
CA THR A 89 -3.16 15.70 -7.02
C THR A 89 -2.08 15.65 -8.07
N LYS A 90 -2.51 15.58 -9.32
CA LYS A 90 -1.61 15.69 -10.49
C LYS A 90 -0.95 17.07 -10.62
N SER A 91 -1.54 18.09 -10.01
CA SER A 91 -1.12 19.50 -10.17
C SER A 91 0.05 19.91 -9.28
N ASP A 92 0.27 19.23 -8.16
CA ASP A 92 1.33 19.58 -7.22
C ASP A 92 2.18 18.41 -6.74
N GLY A 93 2.25 17.33 -7.48
CA GLY A 93 2.96 16.04 -7.29
C GLY A 93 4.08 15.93 -6.23
N LYS A 94 4.30 17.02 -5.50
CA LYS A 94 5.40 17.21 -4.55
C LYS A 94 5.00 16.99 -3.09
N LEU A 95 3.70 17.13 -2.75
CA LEU A 95 3.26 17.01 -1.36
C LEU A 95 2.54 15.69 -1.10
N ILE A 96 2.87 15.06 0.03
CA ILE A 96 2.25 13.82 0.47
C ILE A 96 1.01 14.14 1.29
N ASP A 97 -0.10 13.47 1.01
CA ASP A 97 -1.28 13.49 1.87
C ASP A 97 -1.20 12.30 2.85
N PRO A 98 -1.21 12.52 4.17
CA PRO A 98 -1.32 11.44 5.13
C PRO A 98 -2.59 10.61 4.90
N ASP A 99 -2.49 9.29 5.12
CA ASP A 99 -3.52 8.30 4.84
C ASP A 99 -3.90 8.12 3.35
N SER A 100 -3.17 8.76 2.42
CA SER A 100 -3.38 8.59 0.98
C SER A 100 -2.67 7.35 0.46
N PHE A 101 -3.23 6.20 0.73
CA PHE A 101 -2.72 4.90 0.27
C PHE A 101 -3.43 4.44 -1.00
N THR A 102 -2.86 3.41 -1.63
CA THR A 102 -3.48 2.69 -2.75
C THR A 102 -3.35 1.19 -2.51
N PHE A 103 -4.48 0.53 -2.29
CA PHE A 103 -4.60 -0.91 -2.11
C PHE A 103 -5.34 -1.49 -3.31
N ASN A 104 -4.57 -2.09 -4.22
CA ASN A 104 -5.06 -2.67 -5.47
C ASN A 104 -5.31 -4.17 -5.32
N HIS A 105 -6.09 -4.74 -6.24
CA HIS A 105 -6.30 -6.17 -6.38
C HIS A 105 -6.84 -6.82 -5.11
N ILE A 106 -7.94 -6.26 -4.59
CA ILE A 106 -8.72 -6.84 -3.51
C ILE A 106 -9.73 -7.78 -4.14
N ALA A 107 -9.33 -9.04 -4.39
CA ALA A 107 -10.12 -9.98 -5.16
C ALA A 107 -10.93 -10.94 -4.27
N VAL A 108 -12.25 -11.02 -4.52
CA VAL A 108 -13.16 -11.93 -3.80
C VAL A 108 -12.84 -13.40 -4.11
N GLY A 109 -12.51 -13.71 -5.36
CA GLY A 109 -12.27 -15.10 -5.83
C GLY A 109 -11.00 -15.76 -5.32
N LYS A 110 -10.05 -15.01 -4.73
CA LYS A 110 -8.81 -15.55 -4.18
C LYS A 110 -9.02 -16.36 -2.90
N ASP A 111 -8.12 -17.31 -2.62
CA ASP A 111 -8.14 -18.22 -1.46
C ASP A 111 -7.46 -17.60 -0.22
N TRP A 112 -7.93 -16.43 0.22
CA TRP A 112 -7.53 -15.82 1.48
C TRP A 112 -8.68 -15.86 2.49
N ARG A 113 -8.36 -15.81 3.78
CA ARG A 113 -9.32 -15.71 4.89
C ARG A 113 -9.29 -14.36 5.56
N LYS A 114 -8.09 -13.78 5.66
CA LYS A 114 -7.86 -12.47 6.28
C LYS A 114 -7.09 -11.58 5.32
N PHE A 115 -7.36 -10.31 5.43
CA PHE A 115 -6.68 -9.25 4.68
C PHE A 115 -5.92 -8.36 5.64
N LEU A 116 -4.66 -8.09 5.36
CA LEU A 116 -3.84 -7.15 6.13
C LEU A 116 -3.51 -5.94 5.27
N PHE A 117 -4.02 -4.79 5.67
CA PHE A 117 -3.71 -3.50 5.09
C PHE A 117 -2.58 -2.85 5.89
N VAL A 118 -1.50 -2.49 5.22
CA VAL A 118 -0.37 -1.78 5.82
C VAL A 118 -0.12 -0.50 5.05
N GLY A 119 -0.35 0.63 5.69
CA GLY A 119 -0.12 1.97 5.16
C GLY A 119 0.99 2.67 5.94
N ILE A 120 1.97 3.26 5.24
CA ILE A 120 3.05 4.02 5.85
C ILE A 120 2.81 5.51 5.61
N ASN A 121 2.70 6.26 6.68
CA ASN A 121 2.57 7.71 6.65
C ASN A 121 3.92 8.41 6.76
N PRO A 122 4.06 9.62 6.20
CA PRO A 122 5.23 10.44 6.44
C PRO A 122 5.28 10.88 7.89
N LYS A 123 6.48 10.96 8.46
CA LYS A 123 6.66 11.49 9.81
C LYS A 123 6.22 12.94 9.89
N SER A 124 5.61 13.30 11.01
CA SER A 124 5.29 14.70 11.33
C SER A 124 6.56 15.57 11.25
N GLY A 125 6.42 16.78 10.71
CA GLY A 125 7.55 17.69 10.48
C GLY A 125 8.30 17.47 9.16
N ASN A 126 7.93 16.48 8.33
CA ASN A 126 8.46 16.37 6.99
C ASN A 126 7.99 17.57 6.13
N PRO A 127 8.90 18.36 5.52
CA PRO A 127 8.52 19.55 4.74
C PRO A 127 7.72 19.23 3.47
N ASN A 128 7.70 17.96 3.07
CA ASN A 128 6.97 17.50 1.89
C ASN A 128 5.53 17.04 2.21
N ILE A 129 5.02 17.34 3.40
CA ILE A 129 3.64 17.03 3.79
C ILE A 129 2.74 18.22 3.46
N ARG A 130 1.53 17.94 3.01
CA ARG A 130 0.49 18.95 2.81
C ARG A 130 0.09 19.58 4.14
N HIS A 131 0.28 20.87 4.27
CA HIS A 131 0.14 21.64 5.53
C HIS A 131 -1.29 21.72 6.11
N ASN A 132 -2.31 21.25 5.41
CA ASN A 132 -3.69 21.21 5.92
C ASN A 132 -3.92 20.10 6.94
N ALA A 133 -2.90 19.31 7.27
CA ALA A 133 -2.97 18.29 8.31
C ALA A 133 -2.62 18.93 9.67
N THR A 134 -3.59 19.56 10.30
CA THR A 134 -3.46 20.11 11.67
C THR A 134 -3.44 19.03 12.73
N ASN A 135 -3.73 17.77 12.37
CA ASN A 135 -3.83 16.65 13.28
C ASN A 135 -2.61 15.73 13.13
N SER A 136 -2.11 15.23 14.27
CA SER A 136 -1.16 14.14 14.29
C SER A 136 -1.80 12.89 13.67
N TRP A 137 -1.09 12.22 12.77
CA TRP A 137 -1.44 10.90 12.23
C TRP A 137 -0.39 9.89 12.68
N PRO A 138 -0.76 8.61 12.84
CA PRO A 138 0.22 7.58 13.17
C PRO A 138 1.17 7.35 11.99
N ASP A 139 2.43 7.02 12.28
CA ASP A 139 3.44 6.67 11.27
C ASP A 139 3.02 5.47 10.44
N GLU A 140 2.24 4.57 11.05
CA GLU A 140 1.78 3.33 10.43
C GLU A 140 0.28 3.14 10.63
N ARG A 141 -0.38 2.64 9.60
CA ARG A 141 -1.76 2.13 9.63
C ARG A 141 -1.72 0.64 9.35
N VAL A 142 -2.00 -0.17 10.34
CA VAL A 142 -2.05 -1.63 10.19
C VAL A 142 -3.43 -2.13 10.60
N TYR A 143 -4.19 -2.67 9.65
CA TYR A 143 -5.58 -3.06 9.83
C TYR A 143 -5.85 -4.45 9.27
N VAL A 144 -6.76 -5.18 9.90
CA VAL A 144 -7.18 -6.53 9.52
C VAL A 144 -8.66 -6.55 9.17
N MET A 145 -9.00 -7.30 8.14
CA MET A 145 -10.35 -7.54 7.68
C MET A 145 -10.55 -9.04 7.40
N ASP A 146 -11.66 -9.60 7.86
CA ASP A 146 -12.04 -10.97 7.52
C ASP A 146 -12.76 -11.03 6.16
N LYS A 147 -12.50 -12.09 5.37
CA LYS A 147 -13.12 -12.27 4.04
C LYS A 147 -14.64 -12.30 4.10
N SER A 148 -15.20 -12.98 5.10
CA SER A 148 -16.64 -13.08 5.27
C SER A 148 -17.33 -11.72 5.42
N ASP A 149 -16.68 -10.81 6.15
CA ASP A 149 -17.20 -9.46 6.36
C ASP A 149 -17.08 -8.61 5.10
N PHE A 150 -15.97 -8.73 4.38
CA PHE A 150 -15.78 -8.09 3.08
C PHE A 150 -16.86 -8.53 2.09
N VAL A 151 -17.05 -9.85 1.91
CA VAL A 151 -18.08 -10.38 1.00
C VAL A 151 -19.48 -9.88 1.39
N ARG A 152 -19.81 -9.87 2.69
CA ARG A 152 -21.07 -9.33 3.19
C ARG A 152 -21.22 -7.84 2.87
N HIS A 153 -20.14 -7.07 2.95
CA HIS A 153 -20.16 -5.66 2.59
C HIS A 153 -20.38 -5.44 1.09
N MET A 154 -19.71 -6.25 0.25
CA MET A 154 -19.81 -6.16 -1.21
C MET A 154 -21.21 -6.51 -1.76
N ASN A 155 -22.00 -7.26 -1.00
CA ASN A 155 -23.40 -7.56 -1.34
C ASN A 155 -24.38 -6.41 -1.05
N LYS A 156 -23.91 -5.27 -0.51
CA LYS A 156 -24.72 -4.09 -0.26
C LYS A 156 -24.82 -3.20 -1.50
N LYS A 157 -25.84 -2.33 -1.56
CA LYS A 157 -25.97 -1.32 -2.64
C LYS A 157 -24.81 -0.33 -2.68
N ASN A 158 -24.27 0.03 -1.51
CA ASN A 158 -23.11 0.91 -1.39
C ASN A 158 -21.91 0.11 -0.92
N THR A 159 -20.93 -0.04 -1.79
CA THR A 159 -19.68 -0.78 -1.54
C THR A 159 -18.52 0.14 -1.14
N PHE A 160 -18.77 1.46 -1.05
CA PHE A 160 -17.71 2.40 -0.62
C PHE A 160 -17.08 1.96 0.71
N PRO A 161 -15.75 1.97 0.83
CA PRO A 161 -14.74 2.59 -0.02
C PRO A 161 -14.18 1.72 -1.15
N PHE A 162 -14.67 0.50 -1.32
CA PHE A 162 -14.21 -0.40 -2.37
C PHE A 162 -14.85 0.00 -3.71
N ARG A 163 -14.01 0.22 -4.72
CA ARG A 163 -14.44 0.52 -6.09
C ARG A 163 -13.91 -0.56 -7.02
N ALA A 164 -14.67 -0.90 -8.06
CA ALA A 164 -14.20 -1.81 -9.11
C ALA A 164 -12.88 -1.29 -9.70
N GLN A 165 -11.90 -2.16 -9.81
CA GLN A 165 -10.63 -1.80 -10.42
C GLN A 165 -10.78 -1.76 -11.94
N GLN A 166 -10.52 -0.58 -12.53
CA GLN A 166 -10.50 -0.41 -13.98
C GLN A 166 -9.09 -0.67 -14.51
N GLY A 167 -8.95 -1.43 -15.61
CA GLY A 167 -7.71 -1.49 -16.37
C GLY A 167 -6.83 -2.73 -16.22
N GLY A 168 -7.36 -3.89 -15.84
CA GLY A 168 -6.70 -5.19 -15.98
C GLY A 168 -7.12 -5.92 -17.27
N ARG A 169 -6.34 -6.91 -17.73
CA ARG A 169 -6.65 -7.73 -18.94
C ARG A 169 -7.99 -8.53 -18.86
N LYS A 170 -8.59 -8.59 -17.69
CA LYS A 170 -9.98 -8.94 -17.40
C LYS A 170 -10.41 -8.06 -16.26
N ALA A 171 -11.35 -7.16 -16.50
CA ALA A 171 -12.19 -6.59 -15.46
C ALA A 171 -13.10 -7.74 -14.96
N ASP A 172 -12.53 -8.68 -14.23
CA ASP A 172 -13.34 -9.59 -13.44
C ASP A 172 -14.05 -8.68 -12.43
N ASN A 173 -15.38 -8.73 -12.39
CA ASN A 173 -16.23 -7.94 -11.50
C ASN A 173 -15.93 -8.15 -10.00
N ASP A 174 -14.92 -8.95 -9.68
CA ASP A 174 -14.50 -9.40 -8.36
C ASP A 174 -13.16 -8.79 -7.89
N ASP A 175 -12.60 -7.83 -8.61
CA ASP A 175 -11.34 -7.15 -8.26
C ASP A 175 -11.58 -5.68 -7.93
N PHE A 176 -11.19 -5.27 -6.73
CA PHE A 176 -11.48 -3.97 -6.15
C PHE A 176 -10.23 -3.20 -5.77
N ILE A 177 -10.39 -1.88 -5.67
CA ILE A 177 -9.37 -0.93 -5.24
C ILE A 177 -9.92 -0.02 -4.14
N VAL A 178 -9.06 0.29 -3.17
CA VAL A 178 -9.24 1.41 -2.24
C VAL A 178 -8.07 2.37 -2.43
N ALA A 179 -8.34 3.58 -2.87
CA ALA A 179 -7.29 4.54 -3.18
C ALA A 179 -7.66 5.97 -2.79
N GLY A 180 -6.68 6.68 -2.27
CA GLY A 180 -6.76 8.06 -1.83
C GLY A 180 -7.20 8.22 -0.38
N LYS A 181 -6.93 9.39 0.18
CA LYS A 181 -7.09 9.71 1.59
C LYS A 181 -8.48 9.40 2.14
N ASP A 182 -9.52 9.87 1.47
CA ASP A 182 -10.89 9.73 1.96
C ASP A 182 -11.37 8.28 1.92
N ALA A 183 -11.02 7.54 0.85
CA ALA A 183 -11.35 6.12 0.74
C ALA A 183 -10.60 5.28 1.79
N CYS A 184 -9.31 5.57 2.03
CA CYS A 184 -8.53 4.84 3.04
C CYS A 184 -9.03 5.13 4.46
N ARG A 185 -9.37 6.37 4.78
CA ARG A 185 -9.96 6.72 6.07
C ARG A 185 -11.32 6.06 6.28
N ALA A 186 -12.15 6.03 5.23
CA ALA A 186 -13.42 5.31 5.27
C ALA A 186 -13.22 3.79 5.44
N LEU A 187 -12.20 3.19 4.78
CA LEU A 187 -11.84 1.79 4.99
C LEU A 187 -11.54 1.51 6.47
N PHE A 188 -10.67 2.32 7.07
CA PHE A 188 -10.25 2.13 8.46
C PHE A 188 -11.35 2.43 9.49
N ALA A 189 -12.40 3.15 9.07
CA ALA A 189 -13.58 3.43 9.89
C ALA A 189 -14.70 2.38 9.75
N LEU A 190 -14.55 1.39 8.86
CA LEU A 190 -15.55 0.31 8.75
C LEU A 190 -15.55 -0.55 10.02
N PRO A 191 -16.72 -0.88 10.59
CA PRO A 191 -16.81 -1.56 11.89
C PRO A 191 -16.20 -2.98 11.89
N PHE A 192 -15.99 -3.56 10.72
CA PHE A 192 -15.38 -4.88 10.53
C PHE A 192 -13.90 -4.82 10.07
N VAL A 193 -13.34 -3.63 9.93
CA VAL A 193 -11.91 -3.40 9.67
C VAL A 193 -11.29 -2.97 10.99
N ARG A 194 -10.48 -3.85 11.58
CA ARG A 194 -9.95 -3.68 12.93
C ARG A 194 -8.50 -3.27 12.89
N GLU A 195 -8.10 -2.35 13.76
CA GLU A 195 -6.69 -2.03 13.95
C GLU A 195 -5.93 -3.25 14.49
N TYR A 196 -4.78 -3.52 13.89
CA TYR A 196 -3.88 -4.56 14.37
C TYR A 196 -3.06 -4.03 15.56
N THR A 197 -3.34 -4.54 16.74
CA THR A 197 -2.68 -4.14 17.99
C THR A 197 -1.71 -5.20 18.54
N GLY A 198 -1.59 -6.34 17.86
CA GLY A 198 -0.71 -7.45 18.27
C GLY A 198 -1.30 -8.84 17.97
N PRO A 199 -0.64 -9.93 18.41
CA PRO A 199 -1.00 -11.28 18.01
C PRO A 199 -2.46 -11.68 18.24
N LYS A 200 -3.08 -11.18 19.29
CA LYS A 200 -4.50 -11.47 19.61
C LYS A 200 -5.51 -10.77 18.69
N SER A 201 -5.06 -9.84 17.84
CA SER A 201 -5.93 -9.06 16.94
C SER A 201 -5.97 -9.59 15.49
N LEU A 202 -5.18 -10.63 15.19
CA LEU A 202 -5.19 -11.33 13.89
C LEU A 202 -6.24 -12.42 13.80
#